data_43914185847988cfee3ca979e0faa8d8
#
_entry.id   43914185847988cfee3ca979e0faa8d8
#
_cell.length_a   1.000
_cell.length_b   1.000
_cell.length_c   1.000
_cell.angle_alpha   90.00
_cell.angle_beta   90.00
_cell.angle_gamma   90.00
#
_symmetry.space_group_name_H-M   'P 1'
#
loop_
_entity.id
_entity.type
_entity.pdbx_description
1 polymer ?
#
loop_
_entity_poly.entity_id
_entity_poly.type
_entity_poly.pdbx_seq_one_letter_code
_entity_poly.pdbx_strand_id
1 'polypeptide(L)'
;QGVAPDHNFKFNHPLYSLDASTIDLCLSAFPWADFRTTKGAIKLHVGLNHAGYLPEFMTEFVTITEGKKHDVTVGRMLNFPKGSMVAIDKAYNDYAWYKQLTDKEIFFVTRLKNNAKYRVIDRRSVLKNKGLTCDQTIEFTGPQVSKKCPVQLRRVGYKDAETGKHYVFLTNNFKLAAKTIADVYKARWQVELFFKWIKQ
;
A
#
# COMPACT_ATOMS: atom_id res chain seq x y z
N GLN A 1 11.83 -21.53 -14.98
CA GLN A 1 12.48 -20.27 -15.36
C GLN A 1 11.42 -19.19 -15.24
N GLY A 2 11.43 -18.45 -14.12
CA GLY A 2 10.47 -17.36 -13.89
C GLY A 2 10.77 -16.21 -14.84
N VAL A 3 9.77 -15.81 -15.60
CA VAL A 3 9.82 -14.58 -16.40
C VAL A 3 10.04 -13.43 -15.41
N ALA A 4 11.09 -12.63 -15.63
CA ALA A 4 11.37 -11.46 -14.80
C ALA A 4 10.17 -10.51 -14.87
N PRO A 5 9.69 -9.98 -13.74
CA PRO A 5 8.56 -9.06 -13.73
C PRO A 5 8.92 -7.76 -14.45
N ASP A 6 8.07 -7.37 -15.38
CA ASP A 6 8.33 -6.29 -16.34
C ASP A 6 7.89 -4.90 -15.81
N HIS A 7 8.23 -4.60 -14.57
CA HIS A 7 8.08 -3.27 -14.02
C HIS A 7 9.42 -2.51 -14.14
N ASN A 8 9.37 -1.22 -14.41
CA ASN A 8 10.53 -0.33 -14.61
C ASN A 8 11.44 -0.12 -13.38
N PHE A 9 11.34 -0.97 -12.34
CA PHE A 9 12.14 -0.90 -11.14
C PHE A 9 13.33 -1.87 -11.19
N LYS A 10 14.45 -1.47 -10.58
CA LYS A 10 15.68 -2.29 -10.51
C LYS A 10 15.58 -3.39 -9.44
N PHE A 11 14.50 -4.17 -9.44
CA PHE A 11 14.37 -5.37 -8.62
C PHE A 11 13.48 -6.41 -9.32
N ASN A 12 13.71 -7.69 -9.06
CA ASN A 12 13.07 -8.82 -9.75
C ASN A 12 11.94 -9.46 -8.93
N HIS A 13 11.27 -8.72 -8.07
CA HIS A 13 10.15 -9.21 -7.28
C HIS A 13 8.82 -8.81 -7.91
N PRO A 14 7.78 -9.64 -7.85
CA PRO A 14 6.44 -9.23 -8.25
C PRO A 14 6.02 -7.97 -7.49
N LEU A 15 5.46 -6.99 -8.19
CA LEU A 15 4.97 -5.74 -7.63
C LEU A 15 3.46 -5.67 -7.76
N TYR A 16 2.77 -5.47 -6.63
CA TYR A 16 1.33 -5.30 -6.57
C TYR A 16 0.97 -3.94 -6.00
N SER A 17 -0.09 -3.33 -6.52
CA SER A 17 -0.72 -2.15 -5.91
C SER A 17 -2.10 -2.51 -5.42
N LEU A 18 -2.37 -2.25 -4.14
CA LEU A 18 -3.63 -2.53 -3.49
C LEU A 18 -4.34 -1.22 -3.14
N ASP A 19 -5.57 -1.09 -3.62
CA ASP A 19 -6.43 0.05 -3.31
C ASP A 19 -7.91 -0.35 -3.34
N ALA A 20 -8.78 0.53 -2.82
CA ALA A 20 -10.22 0.36 -2.86
C ALA A 20 -10.93 1.65 -3.27
N SER A 21 -12.03 1.49 -3.98
CA SER A 21 -12.87 2.61 -4.34
C SER A 21 -14.34 2.31 -4.04
N THR A 22 -15.04 3.32 -3.53
CA THR A 22 -16.48 3.25 -3.30
C THR A 22 -17.23 3.60 -4.59
N ILE A 23 -18.22 2.79 -4.92
CA ILE A 23 -19.13 3.00 -6.05
C ILE A 23 -20.52 3.19 -5.46
N ASP A 24 -21.12 4.36 -5.70
CA ASP A 24 -22.48 4.66 -5.24
C ASP A 24 -23.49 3.87 -6.07
N LEU A 25 -24.49 3.30 -5.40
CA LEU A 25 -25.55 2.53 -6.01
C LEU A 25 -26.91 3.11 -5.63
N CYS A 26 -27.88 2.96 -6.53
CA CYS A 26 -29.27 3.31 -6.27
C CYS A 26 -29.88 2.25 -5.34
N LEU A 27 -30.28 2.63 -4.12
CA LEU A 27 -30.86 1.72 -3.12
C LEU A 27 -32.14 1.03 -3.60
N SER A 28 -32.97 1.69 -4.42
CA SER A 28 -34.19 1.08 -4.96
C SER A 28 -33.90 -0.08 -5.91
N ALA A 29 -32.76 -0.04 -6.62
CA ALA A 29 -32.32 -1.13 -7.49
C ALA A 29 -31.45 -2.17 -6.77
N PHE A 30 -30.76 -1.76 -5.70
CA PHE A 30 -29.81 -2.59 -4.95
C PHE A 30 -30.01 -2.47 -3.43
N PRO A 31 -31.12 -2.98 -2.87
CA PRO A 31 -31.48 -2.82 -1.44
C PRO A 31 -30.44 -3.42 -0.47
N TRP A 32 -29.67 -4.41 -0.92
CA TRP A 32 -28.61 -5.07 -0.12
C TRP A 32 -27.35 -4.22 0.05
N ALA A 33 -27.18 -3.17 -0.79
CA ALA A 33 -25.98 -2.33 -0.79
C ALA A 33 -26.06 -1.16 0.20
N ASP A 34 -26.66 -1.35 1.36
CA ASP A 34 -26.85 -0.33 2.39
C ASP A 34 -25.51 0.24 2.87
N PHE A 35 -25.29 1.54 2.66
CA PHE A 35 -24.07 2.25 3.08
C PHE A 35 -24.35 3.38 4.08
N ARG A 36 -25.41 4.15 3.86
CA ARG A 36 -25.93 5.21 4.73
C ARG A 36 -27.45 5.24 4.63
N THR A 37 -28.10 5.94 5.54
CA THR A 37 -29.56 6.02 5.65
C THR A 37 -30.30 6.33 4.33
N THR A 38 -29.61 6.95 3.36
CA THR A 38 -30.21 7.37 2.07
C THR A 38 -29.40 6.97 0.84
N LYS A 39 -28.28 6.23 0.99
CA LYS A 39 -27.40 5.87 -0.13
C LYS A 39 -26.95 4.42 -0.01
N GLY A 40 -27.03 3.70 -1.12
CA GLY A 40 -26.36 2.42 -1.31
C GLY A 40 -24.95 2.63 -1.87
N ALA A 41 -24.01 1.81 -1.43
CA ALA A 41 -22.69 1.77 -2.02
C ALA A 41 -22.04 0.40 -1.85
N ILE A 42 -21.26 0.03 -2.83
CA ILE A 42 -20.30 -1.07 -2.74
C ILE A 42 -18.89 -0.52 -2.69
N LYS A 43 -17.99 -1.31 -2.15
CA LYS A 43 -16.57 -1.03 -2.20
C LYS A 43 -15.88 -2.05 -3.09
N LEU A 44 -15.20 -1.55 -4.11
CA LEU A 44 -14.43 -2.35 -5.05
C LEU A 44 -12.96 -2.33 -4.59
N HIS A 45 -12.44 -3.48 -4.19
CA HIS A 45 -11.03 -3.68 -3.84
C HIS A 45 -10.32 -4.27 -5.06
N VAL A 46 -9.22 -3.66 -5.44
CA VAL A 46 -8.44 -4.07 -6.62
C VAL A 46 -6.98 -4.21 -6.25
N GLY A 47 -6.38 -5.34 -6.64
CA GLY A 47 -4.95 -5.56 -6.67
C GLY A 47 -4.47 -5.58 -8.12
N LEU A 48 -3.64 -4.61 -8.49
CA LEU A 48 -2.98 -4.60 -9.78
C LEU A 48 -1.61 -5.25 -9.67
N ASN A 49 -1.35 -6.21 -10.55
CA ASN A 49 -0.02 -6.75 -10.78
C ASN A 49 0.68 -5.87 -11.83
N HIS A 50 1.88 -5.38 -11.50
CA HIS A 50 2.68 -4.56 -12.41
C HIS A 50 3.59 -5.40 -13.33
N ALA A 51 3.33 -6.68 -13.48
CA ALA A 51 4.00 -7.53 -14.44
C ALA A 51 3.40 -7.28 -15.83
N GLY A 52 4.02 -6.42 -16.63
CA GLY A 52 3.61 -6.10 -18.00
C GLY A 52 3.93 -4.67 -18.41
N TYR A 53 4.12 -4.44 -19.72
CA TYR A 53 4.24 -3.11 -20.28
C TYR A 53 2.91 -2.37 -20.17
N LEU A 54 2.94 -1.11 -19.72
CA LEU A 54 1.80 -0.20 -19.88
C LEU A 54 1.30 -0.23 -21.36
N PRO A 55 -0.02 -0.36 -21.60
CA PRO A 55 -1.17 -0.13 -20.73
C PRO A 55 -1.84 -1.38 -20.11
N GLU A 56 -1.21 -2.54 -20.16
CA GLU A 56 -1.84 -3.82 -19.77
C GLU A 56 -1.56 -4.14 -18.29
N PHE A 57 -2.31 -3.46 -17.38
CA PHE A 57 -2.36 -3.89 -15.98
C PHE A 57 -3.20 -5.16 -15.89
N MET A 58 -2.60 -6.25 -15.44
CA MET A 58 -3.38 -7.42 -15.05
C MET A 58 -3.98 -7.16 -13.66
N THR A 59 -5.32 -7.11 -13.60
CA THR A 59 -6.02 -7.20 -12.32
C THR A 59 -5.81 -8.59 -11.76
N GLU A 60 -5.01 -8.71 -10.70
CA GLU A 60 -4.76 -9.99 -10.04
C GLU A 60 -5.99 -10.45 -9.27
N PHE A 61 -6.69 -9.52 -8.63
CA PHE A 61 -7.95 -9.80 -7.97
C PHE A 61 -8.87 -8.57 -7.95
N VAL A 62 -10.17 -8.86 -7.94
CA VAL A 62 -11.23 -7.90 -7.68
C VAL A 62 -12.16 -8.49 -6.64
N THR A 63 -12.41 -7.75 -5.55
CA THR A 63 -13.37 -8.15 -4.53
C THR A 63 -14.35 -7.03 -4.30
N ILE A 64 -15.63 -7.36 -4.34
CA ILE A 64 -16.73 -6.46 -4.03
C ILE A 64 -17.19 -6.72 -2.61
N THR A 65 -17.32 -5.67 -1.82
CA THR A 65 -17.85 -5.74 -0.46
C THR A 65 -18.87 -4.64 -0.24
N GLU A 66 -19.67 -4.78 0.82
CA GLU A 66 -20.50 -3.67 1.29
C GLU A 66 -19.64 -2.44 1.58
N GLY A 67 -20.16 -1.25 1.28
CA GLY A 67 -19.43 0.00 1.45
C GLY A 67 -18.90 0.25 2.87
N LYS A 68 -19.49 -0.37 3.88
CA LYS A 68 -19.11 -0.28 5.30
C LYS A 68 -17.92 -1.18 5.68
N LYS A 69 -17.57 -2.18 4.86
CA LYS A 69 -16.50 -3.14 5.20
C LYS A 69 -15.13 -2.47 5.22
N HIS A 70 -14.35 -2.76 6.27
CA HIS A 70 -12.99 -2.23 6.40
C HIS A 70 -12.04 -2.87 5.38
N ASP A 71 -11.26 -2.04 4.68
CA ASP A 71 -10.29 -2.45 3.65
C ASP A 71 -9.29 -3.48 4.16
N VAL A 72 -8.85 -3.33 5.39
CA VAL A 72 -7.92 -4.27 6.07
C VAL A 72 -8.45 -5.70 6.10
N THR A 73 -9.77 -5.91 6.26
CA THR A 73 -10.36 -7.26 6.30
C THR A 73 -10.12 -7.98 4.98
N VAL A 74 -10.26 -7.27 3.86
CA VAL A 74 -9.97 -7.81 2.53
C VAL A 74 -8.48 -8.03 2.35
N GLY A 75 -7.67 -7.03 2.71
CA GLY A 75 -6.20 -7.12 2.62
C GLY A 75 -5.62 -8.37 3.29
N ARG A 76 -6.13 -8.72 4.48
CA ARG A 76 -5.68 -9.91 5.23
C ARG A 76 -6.03 -11.24 4.58
N MET A 77 -7.04 -11.28 3.71
CA MET A 77 -7.44 -12.49 2.97
C MET A 77 -6.57 -12.74 1.74
N LEU A 78 -5.79 -11.73 1.32
CA LEU A 78 -4.97 -11.83 0.13
C LEU A 78 -3.69 -12.63 0.40
N ASN A 79 -3.37 -13.49 -0.54
CA ASN A 79 -2.14 -14.26 -0.52
C ASN A 79 -1.24 -13.78 -1.66
N PHE A 80 -0.18 -13.08 -1.30
CA PHE A 80 0.87 -12.70 -2.24
C PHE A 80 1.99 -13.74 -2.20
N PRO A 81 2.67 -14.01 -3.33
CA PRO A 81 3.86 -14.86 -3.34
C PRO A 81 4.95 -14.31 -2.42
N LYS A 82 5.70 -15.19 -1.78
CA LYS A 82 6.89 -14.83 -1.00
C LYS A 82 7.86 -13.99 -1.86
N GLY A 83 8.43 -12.95 -1.27
CA GLY A 83 9.31 -12.02 -1.95
C GLY A 83 8.60 -10.90 -2.71
N SER A 84 7.27 -10.94 -2.85
CA SER A 84 6.51 -9.86 -3.50
C SER A 84 6.67 -8.53 -2.79
N MET A 85 6.53 -7.44 -3.53
CA MET A 85 6.39 -6.08 -3.02
C MET A 85 4.94 -5.61 -3.21
N VAL A 86 4.31 -5.14 -2.14
CA VAL A 86 2.92 -4.66 -2.16
C VAL A 86 2.86 -3.18 -1.78
N ALA A 87 2.45 -2.33 -2.70
CA ALA A 87 2.15 -0.94 -2.43
C ALA A 87 0.70 -0.81 -1.93
N ILE A 88 0.54 -0.38 -0.67
CA ILE A 88 -0.74 -0.44 0.06
C ILE A 88 -1.22 0.98 0.36
N ASP A 89 -2.50 1.27 0.08
CA ASP A 89 -3.08 2.54 0.49
C ASP A 89 -3.14 2.68 2.02
N LYS A 90 -3.11 3.93 2.48
CA LYS A 90 -3.16 4.28 3.91
C LYS A 90 -4.44 3.75 4.60
N ALA A 91 -5.52 3.52 3.88
CA ALA A 91 -6.77 2.97 4.40
C ALA A 91 -6.62 1.52 4.90
N TYR A 92 -5.67 0.77 4.35
CA TYR A 92 -5.35 -0.60 4.77
C TYR A 92 -4.36 -0.67 5.94
N ASN A 93 -4.03 0.46 6.59
CA ASN A 93 -3.05 0.48 7.68
C ASN A 93 -3.50 -0.35 8.87
N ASP A 94 -2.85 -1.50 9.06
CA ASP A 94 -3.05 -2.41 10.19
C ASP A 94 -1.72 -3.02 10.66
N TYR A 95 -1.41 -2.81 11.92
CA TYR A 95 -0.14 -3.21 12.51
C TYR A 95 0.04 -4.74 12.59
N ALA A 96 -1.04 -5.48 12.86
CA ALA A 96 -0.98 -6.93 12.88
C ALA A 96 -0.77 -7.50 11.47
N TRP A 97 -1.35 -6.86 10.47
CA TRP A 97 -1.13 -7.24 9.07
C TRP A 97 0.30 -6.96 8.61
N TYR A 98 0.92 -5.85 9.03
CA TYR A 98 2.34 -5.59 8.75
C TYR A 98 3.25 -6.71 9.29
N LYS A 99 2.96 -7.18 10.51
CA LYS A 99 3.65 -8.35 11.07
C LYS A 99 3.43 -9.59 10.23
N GLN A 100 2.19 -9.90 9.86
CA GLN A 100 1.86 -11.06 9.02
C GLN A 100 2.59 -11.04 7.67
N LEU A 101 2.62 -9.87 6.99
CA LEU A 101 3.36 -9.71 5.75
C LEU A 101 4.86 -9.96 5.96
N THR A 102 5.41 -9.43 7.03
CA THR A 102 6.83 -9.60 7.37
C THR A 102 7.16 -11.06 7.66
N ASP A 103 6.34 -11.76 8.45
CA ASP A 103 6.51 -13.18 8.77
C ASP A 103 6.43 -14.07 7.51
N LYS A 104 5.60 -13.70 6.54
CA LYS A 104 5.45 -14.38 5.25
C LYS A 104 6.52 -13.97 4.22
N GLU A 105 7.50 -13.15 4.62
CA GLU A 105 8.51 -12.59 3.72
C GLU A 105 7.91 -11.86 2.50
N ILE A 106 6.78 -11.19 2.70
CA ILE A 106 6.16 -10.30 1.73
C ILE A 106 6.57 -8.87 2.12
N PHE A 107 7.13 -8.15 1.17
CA PHE A 107 7.50 -6.75 1.37
C PHE A 107 6.30 -5.85 1.13
N PHE A 108 6.22 -4.76 1.88
CA PHE A 108 5.18 -3.77 1.66
C PHE A 108 5.74 -2.35 1.69
N VAL A 109 5.03 -1.42 1.10
CA VAL A 109 5.20 0.01 1.29
C VAL A 109 3.84 0.68 1.44
N THR A 110 3.72 1.53 2.46
CA THR A 110 2.51 2.30 2.73
C THR A 110 2.87 3.67 3.29
N ARG A 111 1.90 4.55 3.49
CA ARG A 111 2.09 5.82 4.19
C ARG A 111 1.96 5.64 5.69
N LEU A 112 2.93 6.13 6.44
CA LEU A 112 2.87 6.14 7.90
C LEU A 112 1.74 7.08 8.37
N LYS A 113 0.97 6.66 9.37
CA LYS A 113 -0.03 7.52 10.02
C LYS A 113 0.64 8.66 10.78
N ASN A 114 0.11 9.87 10.69
CA ASN A 114 0.69 11.06 11.33
C ASN A 114 0.74 10.94 12.87
N ASN A 115 -0.19 10.21 13.46
CA ASN A 115 -0.28 9.96 14.90
C ASN A 115 0.44 8.69 15.37
N ALA A 116 1.23 8.04 14.50
CA ALA A 116 2.00 6.85 14.87
C ALA A 116 3.07 7.21 15.93
N LYS A 117 3.09 6.46 17.03
CA LYS A 117 4.11 6.58 18.08
C LYS A 117 5.20 5.55 17.86
N TYR A 118 6.42 6.00 17.68
CA TYR A 118 7.59 5.15 17.43
C TYR A 118 8.86 5.76 18.05
N ARG A 119 9.86 4.93 18.24
CA ARG A 119 11.24 5.36 18.50
C ARG A 119 12.13 5.06 17.30
N VAL A 120 13.11 5.90 17.06
CA VAL A 120 14.12 5.70 16.01
C VAL A 120 15.26 4.87 16.62
N ILE A 121 15.56 3.75 15.99
CA ILE A 121 16.61 2.82 16.40
C ILE A 121 17.91 3.13 15.67
N ASP A 122 17.80 3.43 14.37
CA ASP A 122 18.96 3.70 13.52
C ASP A 122 18.63 4.74 12.44
N ARG A 123 19.65 5.43 11.95
CA ARG A 123 19.54 6.45 10.88
C ARG A 123 20.57 6.18 9.80
N ARG A 124 20.13 6.22 8.55
CA ARG A 124 20.97 6.13 7.37
C ARG A 124 21.11 7.50 6.74
N SER A 125 22.26 7.76 6.15
CA SER A 125 22.46 8.96 5.32
C SER A 125 21.54 8.92 4.10
N VAL A 126 21.03 10.09 3.69
CA VAL A 126 20.12 10.22 2.55
C VAL A 126 20.64 11.21 1.51
N LEU A 127 20.32 10.96 0.26
CA LEU A 127 20.60 11.85 -0.85
C LEU A 127 19.52 12.94 -0.92
N LYS A 128 19.76 14.08 -0.30
CA LYS A 128 18.80 15.20 -0.25
C LYS A 128 18.43 15.73 -1.64
N ASN A 129 19.35 15.70 -2.60
CA ASN A 129 19.12 16.10 -3.98
C ASN A 129 18.16 15.19 -4.75
N LYS A 130 17.82 14.01 -4.20
CA LYS A 130 16.80 13.09 -4.71
C LYS A 130 15.46 13.21 -3.98
N GLY A 131 15.25 14.28 -3.22
CA GLY A 131 14.03 14.53 -2.46
C GLY A 131 13.91 13.72 -1.16
N LEU A 132 14.92 12.91 -0.80
CA LEU A 132 14.88 12.13 0.44
C LEU A 132 15.14 13.03 1.65
N THR A 133 14.30 12.92 2.68
CA THR A 133 14.42 13.71 3.91
C THR A 133 14.89 12.90 5.10
N CYS A 134 14.61 11.62 5.12
CA CYS A 134 15.14 10.68 6.11
C CYS A 134 15.05 9.22 5.63
N ASP A 135 15.90 8.38 6.24
CA ASP A 135 15.86 6.92 6.14
C ASP A 135 16.24 6.34 7.50
N GLN A 136 15.29 5.72 8.17
CA GLN A 136 15.40 5.35 9.58
C GLN A 136 14.84 3.96 9.83
N THR A 137 15.46 3.23 10.74
CA THR A 137 14.84 2.06 11.38
C THR A 137 14.04 2.53 12.59
N ILE A 138 12.81 2.08 12.69
CA ILE A 138 11.89 2.44 13.78
C ILE A 138 11.27 1.21 14.44
N GLU A 139 10.86 1.38 15.68
CA GLU A 139 10.00 0.46 16.43
C GLU A 139 8.80 1.22 16.98
N PHE A 140 7.63 0.62 16.92
CA PHE A 140 6.42 1.22 17.50
C PHE A 140 6.46 1.12 19.06
N THR A 141 6.07 2.21 19.71
CA THR A 141 6.14 2.35 21.18
C THR A 141 4.79 2.32 21.88
N GLY A 142 3.67 2.48 21.15
CA GLY A 142 2.34 2.41 21.76
C GLY A 142 2.06 0.99 22.31
N PRO A 143 1.55 0.83 23.56
CA PRO A 143 1.43 -0.49 24.22
C PRO A 143 0.65 -1.53 23.42
N GLN A 144 -0.42 -1.12 22.73
CA GLN A 144 -1.20 -2.02 21.88
C GLN A 144 -0.54 -2.25 20.51
N VAL A 145 0.12 -1.22 19.98
CA VAL A 145 0.73 -1.26 18.64
C VAL A 145 2.01 -2.09 18.66
N SER A 146 2.85 -1.92 19.68
CA SER A 146 4.08 -2.71 19.87
C SER A 146 3.79 -4.21 20.04
N LYS A 147 2.69 -4.57 20.70
CA LYS A 147 2.25 -5.98 20.80
C LYS A 147 1.79 -6.55 19.45
N LYS A 148 1.09 -5.74 18.63
CA LYS A 148 0.59 -6.16 17.31
C LYS A 148 1.69 -6.23 16.25
N CYS A 149 2.69 -5.36 16.35
CA CYS A 149 3.78 -5.25 15.40
C CYS A 149 5.11 -5.05 16.15
N PRO A 150 5.66 -6.12 16.76
CA PRO A 150 6.92 -6.07 17.53
C PRO A 150 8.16 -6.08 16.63
N VAL A 151 8.00 -5.90 15.31
CA VAL A 151 9.10 -5.95 14.36
C VAL A 151 9.61 -4.55 14.05
N GLN A 152 10.90 -4.46 13.76
CA GLN A 152 11.52 -3.24 13.25
C GLN A 152 11.04 -2.99 11.83
N LEU A 153 10.69 -1.74 11.56
CA LEU A 153 10.28 -1.28 10.23
C LEU A 153 11.15 -0.10 9.81
N ARG A 154 11.14 0.17 8.52
CA ARG A 154 11.89 1.26 7.91
C ARG A 154 10.97 2.42 7.58
N ARG A 155 11.35 3.61 8.03
CA ARG A 155 10.70 4.87 7.77
C ARG A 155 11.50 5.66 6.76
N VAL A 156 10.89 5.99 5.63
CA VAL A 156 11.52 6.79 4.55
C VAL A 156 10.73 8.08 4.38
N GLY A 157 11.39 9.22 4.55
CA GLY A 157 10.83 10.53 4.27
C GLY A 157 11.18 10.99 2.87
N TYR A 158 10.21 11.56 2.17
CA TYR A 158 10.36 12.05 0.81
C TYR A 158 9.59 13.35 0.60
N LYS A 159 10.24 14.33 -0.04
CA LYS A 159 9.61 15.57 -0.53
C LYS A 159 9.50 15.48 -2.04
N ASP A 160 8.28 15.50 -2.53
CA ASP A 160 8.02 15.50 -3.97
C ASP A 160 8.40 16.87 -4.57
N ALA A 161 9.24 16.85 -5.58
CA ALA A 161 9.78 18.08 -6.18
C ALA A 161 8.73 18.85 -6.99
N GLU A 162 7.76 18.16 -7.59
CA GLU A 162 6.74 18.76 -8.44
C GLU A 162 5.64 19.42 -7.60
N THR A 163 5.18 18.73 -6.55
CA THR A 163 4.05 19.16 -5.73
C THR A 163 4.47 19.85 -4.43
N GLY A 164 5.75 19.76 -4.04
CA GLY A 164 6.26 20.24 -2.76
C GLY A 164 5.78 19.43 -1.56
N LYS A 165 4.93 18.42 -1.75
CA LYS A 165 4.33 17.63 -0.67
C LYS A 165 5.35 16.72 0.02
N HIS A 166 5.22 16.62 1.33
CA HIS A 166 6.00 15.71 2.14
C HIS A 166 5.25 14.39 2.36
N TYR A 167 5.94 13.29 2.11
CA TYR A 167 5.45 11.94 2.35
C TYR A 167 6.36 11.23 3.35
N VAL A 168 5.77 10.39 4.17
CA VAL A 168 6.49 9.48 5.07
C VAL A 168 6.00 8.08 4.77
N PHE A 169 6.89 7.25 4.26
CA PHE A 169 6.63 5.87 3.92
C PHE A 169 7.08 4.94 5.04
N LEU A 170 6.36 3.85 5.20
CA LEU A 170 6.66 2.74 6.08
C LEU A 170 6.82 1.48 5.26
N THR A 171 7.88 0.71 5.52
CA THR A 171 8.15 -0.55 4.82
C THR A 171 8.91 -1.52 5.73
N ASN A 172 8.82 -2.82 5.43
CA ASN A 172 9.69 -3.85 6.01
C ASN A 172 10.87 -4.20 5.08
N ASN A 173 11.02 -3.49 3.94
CA ASN A 173 12.13 -3.71 3.02
C ASN A 173 13.33 -2.82 3.38
N PHE A 174 14.41 -3.45 3.83
CA PHE A 174 15.66 -2.79 4.19
C PHE A 174 16.73 -2.85 3.08
N LYS A 175 16.46 -3.62 2.02
CA LYS A 175 17.44 -3.87 0.94
C LYS A 175 17.36 -2.85 -0.19
N LEU A 176 16.15 -2.43 -0.57
CA LEU A 176 15.96 -1.49 -1.67
C LEU A 176 16.43 -0.08 -1.28
N ALA A 177 16.88 0.69 -2.26
CA ALA A 177 17.21 2.10 -2.06
C ALA A 177 15.98 2.89 -1.58
N ALA A 178 16.18 3.88 -0.69
CA ALA A 178 15.09 4.71 -0.15
C ALA A 178 14.29 5.41 -1.26
N LYS A 179 14.96 5.85 -2.33
CA LYS A 179 14.29 6.44 -3.51
C LYS A 179 13.38 5.42 -4.20
N THR A 180 13.81 4.17 -4.35
CA THR A 180 12.99 3.10 -4.93
C THR A 180 11.73 2.83 -4.10
N ILE A 181 11.82 2.88 -2.76
CA ILE A 181 10.63 2.75 -1.88
C ILE A 181 9.62 3.87 -2.17
N ALA A 182 10.09 5.12 -2.32
CA ALA A 182 9.21 6.25 -2.66
C ALA A 182 8.58 6.08 -4.05
N ASP A 183 9.34 5.62 -5.04
CA ASP A 183 8.87 5.42 -6.42
C ASP A 183 7.85 4.28 -6.52
N VAL A 184 8.07 3.18 -5.82
CA VAL A 184 7.11 2.06 -5.72
C VAL A 184 5.78 2.55 -5.15
N TYR A 185 5.80 3.37 -4.10
CA TYR A 185 4.56 3.93 -3.59
C TYR A 185 3.88 4.88 -4.58
N LYS A 186 4.66 5.68 -5.32
CA LYS A 186 4.14 6.57 -6.38
C LYS A 186 3.46 5.76 -7.50
N ALA A 187 3.99 4.60 -7.86
CA ALA A 187 3.39 3.70 -8.86
C ALA A 187 2.00 3.18 -8.46
N ARG A 188 1.66 3.13 -7.16
CA ARG A 188 0.31 2.78 -6.68
C ARG A 188 -0.77 3.68 -7.29
N TRP A 189 -0.44 4.93 -7.65
CA TRP A 189 -1.40 5.85 -8.26
C TRP A 189 -2.02 5.35 -9.57
N GLN A 190 -1.42 4.38 -10.20
CA GLN A 190 -1.99 3.71 -11.39
C GLN A 190 -3.32 3.01 -11.08
N VAL A 191 -3.51 2.51 -9.85
CA VAL A 191 -4.81 1.97 -9.42
C VAL A 191 -5.90 3.05 -9.39
N GLU A 192 -5.53 4.27 -9.01
CA GLU A 192 -6.48 5.41 -9.02
C GLU A 192 -6.91 5.77 -10.44
N LEU A 193 -6.01 5.67 -11.42
CA LEU A 193 -6.34 5.85 -12.85
C LEU A 193 -7.29 4.75 -13.34
N PHE A 194 -7.05 3.50 -12.95
CA PHE A 194 -7.93 2.37 -13.23
C PHE A 194 -9.35 2.62 -12.68
N PHE A 195 -9.46 3.08 -11.41
CA PHE A 195 -10.77 3.43 -10.84
C PHE A 195 -11.46 4.60 -11.56
N LYS A 196 -10.72 5.60 -12.01
CA LYS A 196 -11.28 6.69 -12.82
C LYS A 196 -11.89 6.15 -14.11
N TRP A 197 -11.20 5.24 -14.77
CA TRP A 197 -11.67 4.63 -16.01
C TRP A 197 -12.95 3.79 -15.80
N ILE A 198 -13.03 2.99 -14.72
CA ILE A 198 -14.22 2.18 -14.41
C ILE A 198 -15.45 3.04 -14.08
N LYS A 199 -15.25 4.24 -13.52
CA LYS A 199 -16.34 5.11 -13.06
C LYS A 199 -16.88 6.05 -14.14
N GLN A 200 -16.33 6.03 -15.34
CA GLN A 200 -16.83 6.77 -16.50
C GLN A 200 -17.99 6.03 -17.18
#